data_21cf7b8a8c243776b1e36a27bfa44198
#
_entry.id   21cf7b8a8c243776b1e36a27bfa44198
#
_cell.length_a   1.000
_cell.length_b   1.000
_cell.length_c   1.000
_cell.angle_alpha   90.00
_cell.angle_beta   90.00
_cell.angle_gamma   90.00
#
_symmetry.space_group_name_H-M   'P 1'
#
loop_
_entity.id
_entity.type
_entity.pdbx_description
1 polymer ?
#
loop_
_entity_poly.entity_id
_entity_poly.type
_entity_poly.pdbx_seq_one_letter_code
_entity_poly.pdbx_strand_id
1 'polypeptide(L)'
;MSINPGHLGASLGAVELAVALHYVYETPFDKIIWDVGHQAYAHKILTGRKEKFRTIRSYKGISGFPRMSESEYDAFGVGHSSTSISAALGMGVAAKLGGEKRHHVAIIGDGAMTGGIAMEGLNNAGVSNANLLVILNDNQIAIDKNVGAIKDYLADIVTSKTYNKFRDKVWLLMGGGTKYGKNSRAIVKQLGNALKATLLKPSNLFEAFNFRYFGLVDGNDVIRLVNILKDLKNIEGPKLLHVHTVKGKGYEH
;
A
#
# COMPACT_ATOMS: atom_id res chain seq x y z
N MET A 1 -18.81 9.36 -13.17
CA MET A 1 -18.26 8.41 -14.14
C MET A 1 -19.27 8.05 -15.25
N SER A 2 -20.53 8.13 -15.02
CA SER A 2 -21.55 8.01 -16.09
C SER A 2 -21.49 9.16 -17.12
N ILE A 3 -20.90 10.29 -16.76
CA ILE A 3 -20.78 11.46 -17.65
C ILE A 3 -19.39 11.53 -18.28
N ASN A 4 -18.34 11.35 -17.47
CA ASN A 4 -16.95 11.42 -17.92
C ASN A 4 -16.28 10.06 -17.81
N PRO A 5 -15.53 9.60 -18.84
CA PRO A 5 -14.83 8.33 -18.79
C PRO A 5 -13.75 8.31 -17.74
N GLY A 6 -13.43 7.13 -17.20
CA GLY A 6 -12.37 6.99 -16.22
C GLY A 6 -12.26 5.57 -15.66
N HIS A 7 -11.44 5.41 -14.61
CA HIS A 7 -11.10 4.13 -14.01
C HIS A 7 -12.04 3.80 -12.83
N LEU A 8 -13.35 3.64 -13.10
CA LEU A 8 -14.35 3.44 -12.05
C LEU A 8 -14.06 2.18 -11.23
N GLY A 9 -13.91 1.03 -11.88
CA GLY A 9 -13.74 -0.24 -11.18
C GLY A 9 -12.49 -0.29 -10.30
N ALA A 10 -11.36 0.22 -10.79
CA ALA A 10 -10.13 0.29 -10.01
C ALA A 10 -10.26 1.21 -8.78
N SER A 11 -10.92 2.36 -8.97
CA SER A 11 -11.14 3.32 -7.88
C SER A 11 -12.15 2.82 -6.85
N LEU A 12 -13.21 2.12 -7.27
CA LEU A 12 -14.16 1.49 -6.35
C LEU A 12 -13.50 0.40 -5.50
N GLY A 13 -12.62 -0.40 -6.08
CA GLY A 13 -11.87 -1.41 -5.34
C GLY A 13 -10.92 -0.84 -4.29
N ALA A 14 -10.55 0.44 -4.36
CA ALA A 14 -9.60 1.08 -3.46
C ALA A 14 -10.25 2.10 -2.50
N VAL A 15 -11.58 2.13 -2.37
CA VAL A 15 -12.28 3.11 -1.50
C VAL A 15 -11.92 2.90 -0.04
N GLU A 16 -12.04 1.68 0.46
CA GLU A 16 -11.78 1.34 1.85
C GLU A 16 -10.30 1.59 2.20
N LEU A 17 -9.40 1.25 1.27
CA LEU A 17 -7.98 1.54 1.43
C LEU A 17 -7.71 3.05 1.53
N ALA A 18 -8.32 3.87 0.67
CA ALA A 18 -8.17 5.32 0.71
C ALA A 18 -8.72 5.90 2.02
N VAL A 19 -9.90 5.44 2.47
CA VAL A 19 -10.50 5.87 3.74
C VAL A 19 -9.59 5.51 4.91
N ALA A 20 -9.09 4.27 4.97
CA ALA A 20 -8.21 3.82 6.04
C ALA A 20 -6.91 4.61 6.09
N LEU A 21 -6.32 4.91 4.93
CA LEU A 21 -5.10 5.72 4.82
C LEU A 21 -5.31 7.14 5.36
N HIS A 22 -6.37 7.83 4.92
CA HIS A 22 -6.66 9.19 5.38
C HIS A 22 -7.14 9.26 6.83
N TYR A 23 -7.62 8.14 7.39
CA TYR A 23 -7.95 8.05 8.82
C TYR A 23 -6.71 7.87 9.71
N VAL A 24 -5.67 7.17 9.22
CA VAL A 24 -4.49 6.82 10.02
C VAL A 24 -3.33 7.80 9.85
N TYR A 25 -3.13 8.33 8.64
CA TYR A 25 -2.02 9.22 8.32
C TYR A 25 -2.46 10.69 8.28
N GLU A 26 -1.61 11.56 8.79
CA GLU A 26 -1.84 13.01 8.87
C GLU A 26 -1.44 13.71 7.57
N THR A 27 -2.26 13.53 6.52
CA THR A 27 -2.01 14.20 5.23
C THR A 27 -2.46 15.67 5.28
N PRO A 28 -1.76 16.60 4.64
CA PRO A 28 -0.64 16.43 3.71
C PRO A 28 0.75 16.34 4.35
N PHE A 29 0.86 16.33 5.69
CA PHE A 29 2.16 16.18 6.37
C PHE A 29 2.79 14.83 6.01
N ASP A 30 2.12 13.72 6.32
CA ASP A 30 2.46 12.39 5.81
C ASP A 30 2.20 12.33 4.30
N LYS A 31 3.06 11.64 3.54
CA LYS A 31 3.02 11.62 2.08
C LYS A 31 2.44 10.30 1.56
N ILE A 32 1.35 10.40 0.80
CA ILE A 32 0.72 9.27 0.13
C ILE A 32 0.90 9.42 -1.37
N ILE A 33 1.54 8.44 -2.00
CA ILE A 33 1.86 8.41 -3.44
C ILE A 33 1.11 7.26 -4.10
N TRP A 34 0.20 7.60 -5.01
CA TRP A 34 -0.58 6.64 -5.79
C TRP A 34 0.14 6.30 -7.09
N ASP A 35 0.50 5.03 -7.30
CA ASP A 35 1.10 4.60 -8.57
C ASP A 35 0.08 4.74 -9.71
N VAL A 36 0.50 5.28 -10.86
CA VAL A 36 -0.36 5.67 -11.99
C VAL A 36 -1.40 6.73 -11.59
N GLY A 37 -2.11 6.54 -10.49
CA GLY A 37 -3.17 7.41 -9.98
C GLY A 37 -4.59 7.05 -10.44
N HIS A 38 -4.76 5.96 -11.18
CA HIS A 38 -6.06 5.51 -11.69
C HIS A 38 -7.02 5.02 -10.59
N GLN A 39 -6.51 4.69 -9.40
CA GLN A 39 -7.28 4.24 -8.24
C GLN A 39 -7.43 5.33 -7.16
N ALA A 40 -7.11 6.60 -7.46
CA ALA A 40 -7.05 7.69 -6.49
C ALA A 40 -8.33 8.56 -6.44
N TYR A 41 -9.48 8.09 -6.92
CA TYR A 41 -10.70 8.92 -6.93
C TYR A 41 -11.23 9.18 -5.53
N ALA A 42 -11.24 8.18 -4.67
CA ALA A 42 -11.62 8.35 -3.27
C ALA A 42 -10.69 9.33 -2.55
N HIS A 43 -9.37 9.27 -2.80
CA HIS A 43 -8.41 10.23 -2.31
C HIS A 43 -8.78 11.66 -2.72
N LYS A 44 -9.11 11.91 -4.00
CA LYS A 44 -9.53 13.25 -4.45
C LYS A 44 -10.81 13.74 -3.75
N ILE A 45 -11.78 12.88 -3.55
CA ILE A 45 -13.03 13.21 -2.88
C ILE A 45 -12.78 13.56 -1.41
N LEU A 46 -12.00 12.76 -0.69
CA LEU A 46 -11.66 12.96 0.72
C LEU A 46 -10.81 14.21 0.95
N THR A 47 -10.06 14.66 -0.05
CA THR A 47 -9.17 15.83 0.02
C THR A 47 -9.78 17.08 -0.61
N GLY A 48 -11.10 17.28 -0.45
CA GLY A 48 -11.81 18.52 -0.73
C GLY A 48 -12.26 18.71 -2.19
N ARG A 49 -12.10 17.71 -3.07
CA ARG A 49 -12.49 17.84 -4.49
C ARG A 49 -13.85 17.21 -4.84
N LYS A 50 -14.66 16.88 -3.82
CA LYS A 50 -15.97 16.24 -4.00
C LYS A 50 -16.89 17.03 -4.95
N GLU A 51 -17.05 18.33 -4.70
CA GLU A 51 -17.95 19.19 -5.50
C GLU A 51 -17.48 19.35 -6.95
N LYS A 52 -16.16 19.38 -7.15
CA LYS A 52 -15.55 19.49 -8.48
C LYS A 52 -15.43 18.14 -9.19
N PHE A 53 -15.76 17.03 -8.53
CA PHE A 53 -15.50 15.68 -9.05
C PHE A 53 -16.24 15.39 -10.35
N ARG A 54 -17.42 16.00 -10.58
CA ARG A 54 -18.16 15.89 -11.86
C ARG A 54 -17.41 16.47 -13.07
N THR A 55 -16.37 17.30 -12.85
CA THR A 55 -15.54 17.87 -13.91
C THR A 55 -14.25 17.07 -14.16
N ILE A 56 -14.12 15.90 -13.54
CA ILE A 56 -12.92 15.07 -13.70
C ILE A 56 -12.69 14.74 -15.18
N ARG A 57 -11.46 14.90 -15.66
CA ARG A 57 -11.03 14.67 -17.06
C ARG A 57 -11.71 15.59 -18.10
N SER A 58 -12.44 16.62 -17.67
CA SER A 58 -12.98 17.64 -18.57
C SER A 58 -11.97 18.77 -18.79
N TYR A 59 -12.08 19.46 -19.89
CA TYR A 59 -11.31 20.67 -20.13
C TYR A 59 -11.56 21.70 -19.00
N LYS A 60 -10.48 22.25 -18.44
CA LYS A 60 -10.51 23.11 -17.25
C LYS A 60 -11.12 22.47 -15.98
N GLY A 61 -11.43 21.19 -16.00
CA GLY A 61 -11.83 20.42 -14.83
C GLY A 61 -10.65 19.86 -14.04
N ILE A 62 -10.96 19.03 -13.03
CA ILE A 62 -9.91 18.38 -12.25
C ILE A 62 -9.25 17.23 -13.03
N SER A 63 -7.97 17.03 -12.77
CA SER A 63 -7.17 15.95 -13.38
C SER A 63 -7.73 14.57 -13.05
N GLY A 64 -7.61 13.62 -13.99
CA GLY A 64 -7.94 12.22 -13.76
C GLY A 64 -7.02 11.49 -12.79
N PHE A 65 -5.82 12.04 -12.57
CA PHE A 65 -4.79 11.51 -11.68
C PHE A 65 -4.35 12.57 -10.66
N PRO A 66 -3.74 12.19 -9.53
CA PRO A 66 -3.11 13.13 -8.62
C PRO A 66 -2.14 14.07 -9.34
N ARG A 67 -2.24 15.36 -9.02
CA ARG A 67 -1.44 16.42 -9.64
C ARG A 67 -1.07 17.48 -8.60
N MET A 68 0.21 17.70 -8.37
CA MET A 68 0.73 18.61 -7.34
C MET A 68 0.19 20.04 -7.46
N SER A 69 -0.02 20.52 -8.69
CA SER A 69 -0.61 21.87 -8.91
C SER A 69 -2.11 21.94 -8.65
N GLU A 70 -2.78 20.83 -8.34
CA GLU A 70 -4.22 20.76 -8.07
C GLU A 70 -4.54 20.73 -6.58
N SER A 71 -3.68 20.10 -5.78
CA SER A 71 -3.90 19.93 -4.35
C SER A 71 -2.59 19.65 -3.61
N GLU A 72 -2.43 20.22 -2.43
CA GLU A 72 -1.31 19.93 -1.52
C GLU A 72 -1.28 18.46 -1.04
N TYR A 73 -2.42 17.78 -1.10
CA TYR A 73 -2.55 16.36 -0.79
C TYR A 73 -1.99 15.44 -1.88
N ASP A 74 -1.83 15.95 -3.09
CA ASP A 74 -1.24 15.22 -4.22
C ASP A 74 0.30 15.33 -4.13
N ALA A 75 0.92 14.50 -3.29
CA ALA A 75 2.33 14.59 -2.94
C ALA A 75 3.28 14.41 -4.14
N PHE A 76 2.82 13.75 -5.21
CA PHE A 76 3.58 13.52 -6.43
C PHE A 76 2.68 13.56 -7.66
N GLY A 77 3.17 14.12 -8.77
CA GLY A 77 2.48 14.09 -10.05
C GLY A 77 2.62 12.71 -10.70
N VAL A 78 1.49 12.05 -10.97
CA VAL A 78 1.47 10.67 -11.44
C VAL A 78 0.76 10.53 -12.78
N GLY A 79 0.87 9.35 -13.38
CA GLY A 79 0.33 9.00 -14.70
C GLY A 79 1.09 7.82 -15.30
N HIS A 80 2.40 7.78 -15.09
CA HIS A 80 3.25 6.66 -15.47
C HIS A 80 3.26 5.58 -14.37
N SER A 81 3.30 4.30 -14.77
CA SER A 81 3.36 3.18 -13.83
C SER A 81 4.74 3.00 -13.19
N SER A 82 4.77 2.32 -12.05
CA SER A 82 5.96 1.80 -11.37
C SER A 82 6.84 2.88 -10.69
N THR A 83 6.39 4.14 -10.61
CA THR A 83 7.21 5.27 -10.13
C THR A 83 7.03 5.57 -8.64
N SER A 84 5.94 5.09 -8.03
CA SER A 84 5.53 5.48 -6.68
C SER A 84 6.54 5.11 -5.60
N ILE A 85 7.17 3.94 -5.69
CA ILE A 85 8.15 3.45 -4.70
C ILE A 85 9.37 4.36 -4.68
N SER A 86 9.95 4.65 -5.85
CA SER A 86 11.13 5.53 -5.96
C SER A 86 10.82 6.96 -5.51
N ALA A 87 9.63 7.49 -5.85
CA ALA A 87 9.19 8.81 -5.39
C ALA A 87 9.04 8.87 -3.87
N ALA A 88 8.36 7.89 -3.27
CA ALA A 88 8.18 7.80 -1.83
C ALA A 88 9.52 7.60 -1.09
N LEU A 89 10.42 6.79 -1.65
CA LEU A 89 11.77 6.60 -1.12
C LEU A 89 12.56 7.91 -1.10
N GLY A 90 12.57 8.64 -2.22
CA GLY A 90 13.26 9.94 -2.30
C GLY A 90 12.76 10.94 -1.27
N MET A 91 11.44 11.04 -1.10
CA MET A 91 10.83 11.87 -0.05
C MET A 91 11.19 11.39 1.36
N GLY A 92 11.22 10.07 1.59
CA GLY A 92 11.60 9.49 2.88
C GLY A 92 13.06 9.74 3.23
N VAL A 93 13.96 9.66 2.26
CA VAL A 93 15.38 9.99 2.44
C VAL A 93 15.55 11.47 2.72
N ALA A 94 14.88 12.35 1.96
CA ALA A 94 14.92 13.79 2.18
C ALA A 94 14.41 14.18 3.57
N ALA A 95 13.29 13.62 4.01
CA ALA A 95 12.73 13.85 5.35
C ALA A 95 13.72 13.40 6.44
N LYS A 96 14.34 12.24 6.27
CA LYS A 96 15.35 11.73 7.21
C LYS A 96 16.56 12.66 7.31
N LEU A 97 17.07 13.15 6.18
CA LEU A 97 18.19 14.10 6.13
C LEU A 97 17.81 15.45 6.77
N GLY A 98 16.57 15.89 6.59
CA GLY A 98 16.00 17.09 7.22
C GLY A 98 15.60 16.93 8.70
N GLY A 99 15.76 15.75 9.28
CA GLY A 99 15.34 15.48 10.67
C GLY A 99 13.82 15.41 10.87
N GLU A 100 13.05 15.30 9.79
CA GLU A 100 11.58 15.27 9.86
C GLU A 100 11.07 13.85 10.13
N LYS A 101 10.12 13.76 11.07
CA LYS A 101 9.45 12.49 11.43
C LYS A 101 8.09 12.40 10.73
N ARG A 102 8.09 12.13 9.44
CA ARG A 102 6.86 11.91 8.66
C ARG A 102 6.86 10.54 8.01
N HIS A 103 5.66 10.05 7.71
CA HIS A 103 5.48 8.75 7.05
C HIS A 103 5.36 8.94 5.52
N HIS A 104 5.85 7.93 4.81
CA HIS A 104 5.80 7.89 3.36
C HIS A 104 5.15 6.57 2.93
N VAL A 105 4.06 6.66 2.18
CA VAL A 105 3.27 5.51 1.73
C VAL A 105 3.21 5.51 0.21
N ALA A 106 3.66 4.44 -0.42
CA ALA A 106 3.49 4.19 -1.86
C ALA A 106 2.42 3.12 -2.06
N ILE A 107 1.38 3.42 -2.85
CA ILE A 107 0.35 2.44 -3.23
C ILE A 107 0.61 2.05 -4.68
N ILE A 108 0.88 0.79 -4.91
CA ILE A 108 1.20 0.25 -6.23
C ILE A 108 0.33 -0.97 -6.53
N GLY A 109 -0.18 -1.07 -7.77
CA GLY A 109 -0.91 -2.24 -8.23
C GLY A 109 0.02 -3.39 -8.62
N ASP A 110 -0.53 -4.61 -8.62
CA ASP A 110 0.18 -5.84 -9.01
C ASP A 110 0.79 -5.75 -10.42
N GLY A 111 0.06 -5.22 -11.39
CA GLY A 111 0.58 -4.98 -12.73
C GLY A 111 1.75 -3.98 -12.77
N ALA A 112 1.66 -2.87 -12.04
CA ALA A 112 2.73 -1.87 -11.98
C ALA A 112 3.97 -2.37 -11.21
N MET A 113 3.80 -3.30 -10.27
CA MET A 113 4.89 -3.94 -9.54
C MET A 113 5.82 -4.76 -10.46
N THR A 114 5.35 -5.18 -11.63
CA THR A 114 6.19 -5.93 -12.59
C THR A 114 7.19 -5.05 -13.34
N GLY A 115 7.07 -3.73 -13.27
CA GLY A 115 7.96 -2.80 -13.96
C GLY A 115 9.36 -2.74 -13.33
N GLY A 116 10.40 -2.62 -14.16
CA GLY A 116 11.79 -2.58 -13.72
C GLY A 116 12.07 -1.46 -12.71
N ILE A 117 11.47 -0.27 -12.90
CA ILE A 117 11.59 0.87 -11.97
C ILE A 117 11.07 0.54 -10.57
N ALA A 118 9.98 -0.24 -10.47
CA ALA A 118 9.48 -0.68 -9.17
C ALA A 118 10.48 -1.61 -8.46
N MET A 119 11.09 -2.55 -9.19
CA MET A 119 12.12 -3.46 -8.64
C MET A 119 13.37 -2.69 -8.20
N GLU A 120 13.79 -1.71 -8.98
CA GLU A 120 14.91 -0.82 -8.64
C GLU A 120 14.59 -0.01 -7.38
N GLY A 121 13.38 0.54 -7.29
CA GLY A 121 12.89 1.23 -6.10
C GLY A 121 12.88 0.36 -4.85
N LEU A 122 12.41 -0.89 -4.95
CA LEU A 122 12.46 -1.86 -3.85
C LEU A 122 13.90 -2.17 -3.43
N ASN A 123 14.79 -2.44 -4.38
CA ASN A 123 16.19 -2.74 -4.11
C ASN A 123 16.87 -1.60 -3.34
N ASN A 124 16.68 -0.37 -3.77
CA ASN A 124 17.24 0.80 -3.08
C ASN A 124 16.59 1.06 -1.72
N ALA A 125 15.27 0.90 -1.61
CA ALA A 125 14.56 1.10 -0.35
C ALA A 125 15.04 0.13 0.73
N GLY A 126 15.31 -1.13 0.36
CA GLY A 126 15.74 -2.16 1.29
C GLY A 126 17.07 -1.90 2.00
N VAL A 127 17.94 -1.06 1.44
CA VAL A 127 19.23 -0.68 2.03
C VAL A 127 19.22 0.73 2.64
N SER A 128 18.21 1.54 2.36
CA SER A 128 18.16 2.96 2.74
C SER A 128 17.81 3.19 4.21
N ASN A 129 17.23 2.22 4.91
CA ASN A 129 16.60 2.37 6.23
C ASN A 129 15.59 3.54 6.30
N ALA A 130 15.00 3.94 5.17
CA ALA A 130 13.95 4.93 5.13
C ALA A 130 12.65 4.36 5.73
N ASN A 131 11.89 5.19 6.43
CA ASN A 131 10.57 4.80 6.94
C ASN A 131 9.55 4.85 5.80
N LEU A 132 9.49 3.76 5.03
CA LEU A 132 8.66 3.60 3.85
C LEU A 132 7.68 2.43 4.03
N LEU A 133 6.40 2.69 3.77
CA LEU A 133 5.38 1.67 3.60
C LEU A 133 5.03 1.55 2.11
N VAL A 134 5.25 0.39 1.53
CA VAL A 134 4.73 0.02 0.22
C VAL A 134 3.45 -0.79 0.42
N ILE A 135 2.36 -0.37 -0.19
CA ILE A 135 1.10 -1.12 -0.22
C ILE A 135 0.94 -1.70 -1.62
N LEU A 136 1.09 -3.01 -1.72
CA LEU A 136 0.79 -3.76 -2.93
C LEU A 136 -0.71 -4.04 -2.96
N ASN A 137 -1.42 -3.33 -3.84
CA ASN A 137 -2.85 -3.52 -4.07
C ASN A 137 -3.04 -4.55 -5.18
N ASP A 138 -3.27 -5.80 -4.80
CA ASP A 138 -3.45 -6.94 -5.69
C ASP A 138 -4.94 -7.19 -5.94
N ASN A 139 -5.37 -7.04 -7.17
CA ASN A 139 -6.72 -7.41 -7.61
C ASN A 139 -6.70 -8.46 -8.73
N GLN A 140 -5.53 -9.03 -9.03
CA GLN A 140 -5.28 -10.08 -10.02
C GLN A 140 -5.64 -9.70 -11.48
N ILE A 141 -6.04 -8.46 -11.71
CA ILE A 141 -6.49 -7.97 -13.01
C ILE A 141 -5.90 -6.58 -13.26
N ALA A 142 -4.94 -6.48 -14.17
CA ALA A 142 -4.52 -5.18 -14.74
C ALA A 142 -5.55 -4.69 -15.78
N ILE A 143 -5.14 -4.16 -16.91
CA ILE A 143 -6.03 -3.89 -18.06
C ILE A 143 -6.44 -5.22 -18.70
N ASP A 144 -5.51 -6.17 -18.74
CA ASP A 144 -5.66 -7.57 -19.12
C ASP A 144 -5.08 -8.48 -18.04
N LYS A 145 -5.13 -9.80 -18.20
CA LYS A 145 -4.49 -10.73 -17.26
C LYS A 145 -3.01 -10.42 -17.15
N ASN A 146 -2.53 -10.21 -15.95
CA ASN A 146 -1.10 -10.00 -15.70
C ASN A 146 -0.29 -11.19 -16.26
N VAL A 147 0.87 -10.89 -16.84
CA VAL A 147 1.79 -11.90 -17.39
C VAL A 147 3.15 -11.81 -16.69
N GLY A 148 3.90 -12.91 -16.74
CA GLY A 148 5.26 -12.98 -16.24
C GLY A 148 5.40 -13.63 -14.86
N ALA A 149 6.63 -14.02 -14.53
CA ALA A 149 6.97 -14.80 -13.33
C ALA A 149 6.56 -14.13 -12.00
N ILE A 150 6.55 -12.80 -11.94
CA ILE A 150 6.13 -12.08 -10.72
C ILE A 150 4.65 -12.30 -10.44
N LYS A 151 3.81 -12.34 -11.47
CA LYS A 151 2.37 -12.65 -11.30
C LYS A 151 2.19 -14.05 -10.72
N ASP A 152 2.86 -15.04 -11.30
CA ASP A 152 2.75 -16.43 -10.83
C ASP A 152 3.27 -16.54 -9.39
N TYR A 153 4.35 -15.86 -9.08
CA TYR A 153 4.91 -15.75 -7.73
C TYR A 153 3.91 -15.13 -6.73
N LEU A 154 3.23 -14.02 -7.09
CA LEU A 154 2.21 -13.40 -6.22
C LEU A 154 1.01 -14.33 -6.03
N ALA A 155 0.56 -15.03 -7.09
CA ALA A 155 -0.49 -16.02 -7.00
C ALA A 155 -0.11 -17.20 -6.08
N ASP A 156 1.13 -17.66 -6.12
CA ASP A 156 1.65 -18.71 -5.25
C ASP A 156 1.66 -18.28 -3.77
N ILE A 157 2.03 -17.03 -3.48
CA ILE A 157 1.93 -16.48 -2.12
C ILE A 157 0.48 -16.52 -1.63
N VAL A 158 -0.47 -16.09 -2.44
CA VAL A 158 -1.90 -16.04 -2.10
C VAL A 158 -2.46 -17.45 -1.82
N THR A 159 -2.04 -18.44 -2.59
CA THR A 159 -2.56 -19.82 -2.53
C THR A 159 -1.83 -20.71 -1.53
N SER A 160 -0.64 -20.32 -1.05
CA SER A 160 0.20 -21.12 -0.14
C SER A 160 -0.48 -21.41 1.20
N LYS A 161 -0.77 -22.70 1.46
CA LYS A 161 -1.34 -23.18 2.73
C LYS A 161 -0.42 -22.91 3.93
N THR A 162 0.89 -22.98 3.73
CA THR A 162 1.90 -22.74 4.77
C THR A 162 1.93 -21.28 5.15
N TYR A 163 1.89 -20.39 4.17
CA TYR A 163 1.83 -18.95 4.37
C TYR A 163 0.54 -18.52 5.09
N ASN A 164 -0.59 -19.05 4.67
CA ASN A 164 -1.89 -18.75 5.30
C ASN A 164 -1.95 -19.21 6.77
N LYS A 165 -1.42 -20.38 7.11
CA LYS A 165 -1.31 -20.86 8.50
C LYS A 165 -0.38 -19.99 9.36
N PHE A 166 0.73 -19.52 8.80
CA PHE A 166 1.67 -18.64 9.50
C PHE A 166 1.06 -17.25 9.72
N ARG A 167 0.40 -16.70 8.72
CA ARG A 167 -0.37 -15.44 8.81
C ARG A 167 -1.37 -15.48 9.96
N ASP A 168 -2.17 -16.55 10.06
CA ASP A 168 -3.21 -16.67 11.08
C ASP A 168 -2.61 -16.78 12.49
N LYS A 169 -1.44 -17.42 12.64
CA LYS A 169 -0.69 -17.45 13.91
C LYS A 169 -0.13 -16.08 14.30
N VAL A 170 0.48 -15.35 13.37
CA VAL A 170 0.99 -14.00 13.61
C VAL A 170 -0.16 -13.06 13.97
N TRP A 171 -1.30 -13.17 13.31
CA TRP A 171 -2.51 -12.39 13.61
C TRP A 171 -3.08 -12.66 15.01
N LEU A 172 -3.15 -13.91 15.44
CA LEU A 172 -3.55 -14.28 16.80
C LEU A 172 -2.59 -13.72 17.87
N LEU A 173 -1.31 -13.64 17.57
CA LEU A 173 -0.27 -13.09 18.47
C LEU A 173 -0.28 -11.55 18.52
N MET A 174 -0.70 -10.87 17.45
CA MET A 174 -0.82 -9.41 17.39
C MET A 174 -2.14 -8.86 18.00
N GLY A 175 -2.97 -9.71 18.62
CA GLY A 175 -4.13 -9.28 19.40
C GLY A 175 -5.45 -9.19 18.64
N GLY A 176 -5.55 -9.81 17.49
CA GLY A 176 -6.80 -9.91 16.73
C GLY A 176 -7.81 -10.84 17.39
N GLY A 177 -8.39 -10.45 18.53
CA GLY A 177 -9.56 -11.17 19.02
C GLY A 177 -9.66 -11.56 20.49
N THR A 178 -8.95 -10.95 21.46
CA THR A 178 -9.41 -11.00 22.86
C THR A 178 -8.67 -10.01 23.77
N LYS A 179 -9.40 -9.47 24.76
CA LYS A 179 -8.93 -8.64 25.87
C LYS A 179 -7.86 -9.36 26.71
N TYR A 180 -6.58 -9.24 26.36
CA TYR A 180 -5.50 -9.54 27.30
C TYR A 180 -4.38 -8.52 27.13
N GLY A 181 -4.42 -7.47 27.91
CA GLY A 181 -3.37 -6.49 28.07
C GLY A 181 -2.24 -7.02 28.96
N LYS A 182 -1.07 -6.44 28.76
CA LYS A 182 0.10 -6.29 29.65
C LYS A 182 1.34 -7.17 29.48
N ASN A 183 1.46 -8.07 28.51
CA ASN A 183 2.74 -8.77 28.29
C ASN A 183 3.32 -8.68 26.87
N SER A 184 2.99 -7.64 26.14
CA SER A 184 3.39 -7.47 24.72
C SER A 184 4.92 -7.42 24.48
N ARG A 185 5.72 -6.90 25.42
CA ARG A 185 7.18 -6.80 25.25
C ARG A 185 7.93 -8.15 25.36
N ALA A 186 7.44 -9.07 26.18
CA ALA A 186 8.03 -10.40 26.31
C ALA A 186 7.71 -11.28 25.09
N ILE A 187 6.49 -11.16 24.55
CA ILE A 187 6.03 -11.89 23.37
C ILE A 187 6.78 -11.42 22.11
N VAL A 188 6.99 -10.11 21.96
CA VAL A 188 7.79 -9.54 20.85
C VAL A 188 9.25 -10.03 20.91
N LYS A 189 9.82 -10.17 22.09
CA LYS A 189 11.21 -10.67 22.28
C LYS A 189 11.32 -12.18 22.01
N GLN A 190 10.34 -12.97 22.39
CA GLN A 190 10.27 -14.41 22.08
C GLN A 190 10.02 -14.67 20.59
N LEU A 191 9.16 -13.86 19.94
CA LEU A 191 8.96 -13.90 18.49
C LEU A 191 10.23 -13.49 17.72
N GLY A 192 10.95 -12.47 18.18
CA GLY A 192 12.22 -12.05 17.60
C GLY A 192 13.27 -13.16 17.63
N ASN A 193 13.29 -13.98 18.68
CA ASN A 193 14.22 -15.11 18.80
C ASN A 193 13.74 -16.35 18.02
N ALA A 194 12.44 -16.64 17.95
CA ALA A 194 11.89 -17.72 17.13
C ALA A 194 12.01 -17.41 15.62
N LEU A 195 11.82 -16.16 15.23
CA LEU A 195 12.08 -15.68 13.86
C LEU A 195 13.56 -15.80 13.48
N LYS A 196 14.50 -15.51 14.37
CA LYS A 196 15.94 -15.66 14.11
C LYS A 196 16.35 -17.12 13.87
N ALA A 197 15.69 -18.08 14.49
CA ALA A 197 15.99 -19.50 14.34
C ALA A 197 15.44 -20.13 13.03
N THR A 198 14.42 -19.51 12.42
CA THR A 198 13.81 -20.00 11.16
C THR A 198 14.31 -19.22 9.93
N LEU A 199 15.09 -18.15 10.12
CA LEU A 199 15.48 -17.15 9.10
C LEU A 199 16.84 -17.47 8.46
N LEU A 200 17.04 -18.70 7.97
CA LEU A 200 18.21 -18.98 7.13
C LEU A 200 17.96 -18.88 5.62
N LYS A 201 16.72 -18.57 5.18
CA LYS A 201 16.40 -18.19 3.78
C LYS A 201 15.26 -17.16 3.78
N PRO A 202 15.32 -16.08 2.98
CA PRO A 202 14.19 -15.20 2.76
C PRO A 202 12.99 -16.03 2.33
N SER A 203 11.85 -15.86 3.00
CA SER A 203 10.66 -16.65 2.70
C SER A 203 9.94 -16.18 1.43
N ASN A 204 10.25 -14.96 0.99
CA ASN A 204 9.68 -14.36 -0.21
C ASN A 204 10.61 -13.29 -0.83
N LEU A 205 10.30 -12.88 -2.08
CA LEU A 205 11.05 -11.89 -2.84
C LEU A 205 11.22 -10.56 -2.10
N PHE A 206 10.18 -10.09 -1.40
CA PHE A 206 10.21 -8.81 -0.72
C PHE A 206 11.14 -8.83 0.49
N GLU A 207 11.20 -9.96 1.20
CA GLU A 207 12.17 -10.16 2.29
C GLU A 207 13.60 -10.26 1.76
N ALA A 208 13.80 -10.79 0.54
CA ALA A 208 15.10 -10.75 -0.12
C ALA A 208 15.56 -9.32 -0.44
N PHE A 209 14.64 -8.38 -0.62
CA PHE A 209 14.90 -6.94 -0.70
C PHE A 209 14.94 -6.25 0.68
N ASN A 210 15.06 -6.98 1.78
CA ASN A 210 15.06 -6.46 3.16
C ASN A 210 13.78 -5.74 3.59
N PHE A 211 12.66 -5.97 2.92
CA PHE A 211 11.36 -5.48 3.39
C PHE A 211 10.78 -6.43 4.44
N ARG A 212 10.17 -5.86 5.47
CA ARG A 212 9.25 -6.63 6.32
C ARG A 212 7.94 -6.80 5.56
N TYR A 213 7.60 -8.03 5.27
CA TYR A 213 6.42 -8.36 4.51
C TYR A 213 5.23 -8.69 5.42
N PHE A 214 4.09 -8.05 5.15
CA PHE A 214 2.81 -8.23 5.84
C PHE A 214 1.72 -8.49 4.80
N GLY A 215 0.99 -9.54 4.93
CA GLY A 215 -0.12 -9.85 4.02
C GLY A 215 -0.52 -11.33 4.11
N LEU A 216 -1.43 -11.85 3.37
CA LEU A 216 -2.41 -11.17 2.52
C LEU A 216 -3.56 -10.63 3.40
N VAL A 217 -4.01 -9.40 3.18
CA VAL A 217 -5.08 -8.76 3.94
C VAL A 217 -6.23 -8.43 3.01
N ASP A 218 -7.47 -8.57 3.49
CA ASP A 218 -8.64 -8.09 2.77
C ASP A 218 -8.62 -6.55 2.71
N GLY A 219 -8.40 -6.01 1.52
CA GLY A 219 -8.32 -4.58 1.27
C GLY A 219 -9.69 -3.88 1.21
N ASN A 220 -10.79 -4.63 1.27
CA ASN A 220 -12.15 -4.10 1.35
C ASN A 220 -12.74 -4.18 2.79
N ASP A 221 -11.95 -4.58 3.78
CA ASP A 221 -12.29 -4.48 5.21
C ASP A 221 -11.63 -3.23 5.81
N VAL A 222 -12.34 -2.12 5.84
CA VAL A 222 -11.84 -0.82 6.30
C VAL A 222 -11.40 -0.85 7.77
N ILE A 223 -12.13 -1.54 8.64
CA ILE A 223 -11.82 -1.61 10.08
C ILE A 223 -10.51 -2.38 10.30
N ARG A 224 -10.35 -3.49 9.61
CA ARG A 224 -9.14 -4.28 9.63
C ARG A 224 -7.95 -3.52 9.08
N LEU A 225 -8.12 -2.81 7.97
CA LEU A 225 -7.08 -1.96 7.38
C LEU A 225 -6.62 -0.87 8.36
N VAL A 226 -7.55 -0.16 9.00
CA VAL A 226 -7.23 0.88 9.99
C VAL A 226 -6.37 0.32 11.13
N ASN A 227 -6.73 -0.83 11.68
CA ASN A 227 -5.96 -1.45 12.77
C ASN A 227 -4.55 -1.83 12.31
N ILE A 228 -4.42 -2.48 11.16
CA ILE A 228 -3.12 -2.87 10.59
C ILE A 228 -2.26 -1.64 10.29
N LEU A 229 -2.82 -0.60 9.68
CA LEU A 229 -2.07 0.61 9.35
C LEU A 229 -1.59 1.35 10.60
N LYS A 230 -2.39 1.38 11.69
CA LYS A 230 -1.97 1.91 13.01
C LYS A 230 -0.78 1.13 13.57
N ASP A 231 -0.79 -0.18 13.48
CA ASP A 231 0.31 -1.02 13.94
C ASP A 231 1.57 -0.79 13.08
N LEU A 232 1.42 -0.76 11.75
CA LEU A 232 2.51 -0.52 10.81
C LEU A 232 3.11 0.89 10.93
N LYS A 233 2.34 1.87 11.34
CA LYS A 233 2.82 3.25 11.59
C LYS A 233 3.91 3.29 12.66
N ASN A 234 3.86 2.36 13.63
CA ASN A 234 4.82 2.25 14.73
C ASN A 234 6.06 1.39 14.40
N ILE A 235 6.12 0.80 13.21
CA ILE A 235 7.24 -0.03 12.77
C ILE A 235 8.18 0.83 11.92
N GLU A 236 9.45 0.89 12.26
CA GLU A 236 10.47 1.61 11.50
C GLU A 236 11.05 0.77 10.34
N GLY A 237 11.62 1.45 9.36
CA GLY A 237 12.27 0.86 8.19
C GLY A 237 11.30 0.47 7.07
N PRO A 238 11.83 -0.14 5.99
CA PRO A 238 11.04 -0.51 4.83
C PRO A 238 10.10 -1.68 5.14
N LYS A 239 8.85 -1.53 4.78
CA LYS A 239 7.79 -2.53 4.98
C LYS A 239 6.84 -2.58 3.80
N LEU A 240 6.32 -3.77 3.52
CA LEU A 240 5.35 -3.99 2.45
C LEU A 240 4.10 -4.64 3.02
N LEU A 241 2.97 -4.01 2.79
CA LEU A 241 1.64 -4.54 3.08
C LEU A 241 1.01 -5.03 1.77
N HIS A 242 0.71 -6.32 1.69
CA HIS A 242 0.01 -6.91 0.55
C HIS A 242 -1.48 -6.97 0.86
N VAL A 243 -2.29 -6.26 0.10
CA VAL A 243 -3.74 -6.23 0.23
C VAL A 243 -4.39 -6.80 -1.02
N HIS A 244 -5.44 -7.59 -0.83
CA HIS A 244 -6.29 -8.07 -1.91
C HIS A 244 -7.56 -7.22 -1.97
N THR A 245 -7.87 -6.69 -3.16
CA THR A 245 -9.07 -5.88 -3.39
C THR A 245 -9.89 -6.42 -4.55
N VAL A 246 -11.18 -6.12 -4.55
CA VAL A 246 -12.10 -6.50 -5.62
C VAL A 246 -12.44 -5.27 -6.46
N LYS A 247 -12.05 -5.28 -7.75
CA LYS A 247 -12.43 -4.22 -8.69
C LYS A 247 -13.95 -4.06 -8.73
N GLY A 248 -14.43 -2.82 -8.71
CA GLY A 248 -15.87 -2.54 -8.77
C GLY A 248 -16.65 -2.90 -7.50
N LYS A 249 -15.98 -3.13 -6.38
CA LYS A 249 -16.63 -3.49 -5.10
C LYS A 249 -17.76 -2.53 -4.78
N GLY A 250 -18.95 -3.08 -4.47
CA GLY A 250 -20.15 -2.31 -4.14
C GLY A 250 -20.92 -1.76 -5.35
N TYR A 251 -20.54 -2.12 -6.57
CA TYR A 251 -21.26 -1.74 -7.79
C TYR A 251 -21.84 -2.99 -8.47
N GLU A 252 -23.14 -3.00 -8.65
CA GLU A 252 -23.90 -4.20 -9.10
C GLU A 252 -24.11 -4.29 -10.64
N HIS A 253 -23.51 -3.36 -11.44
CA HIS A 253 -23.76 -3.29 -12.89
C HIS A 253 -22.48 -3.46 -13.70
#